data_2f68e48e8ea2e76f2defb91ae4dfeccd
#
_entry.id   2f68e48e8ea2e76f2defb91ae4dfeccd
#
_cell.length_a   1.000
_cell.length_b   1.000
_cell.length_c   1.000
_cell.angle_alpha   90.00
_cell.angle_beta   90.00
_cell.angle_gamma   90.00
#
_symmetry.space_group_name_H-M   'P 1'
#
loop_
_entity.id
_entity.type
_entity.pdbx_description
1 polymer ?
#
loop_
_entity_poly.entity_id
_entity_poly.type
_entity_poly.pdbx_seq_one_letter_code
_entity_poly.pdbx_strand_id
1 'polypeptide(L)'
;MENHERRRLDMGRLLFIVNPRAGKTQIKSRFLEIVDIFVKAGWEVEVHTTQAPLDAMKIAKKRGANVDMVVCSGGDGTLSETISGMMYLEHAPVLGYIPSGSTNDFASSLKIP
;
A
#
# COMPACT_ATOMS: atom_id res chain seq x y z
N MET A 1 12.29 -9.73 -25.22
CA MET A 1 13.52 -9.66 -24.63
C MET A 1 13.49 -9.08 -23.28
N GLU A 2 13.25 -7.85 -23.14
CA GLU A 2 13.07 -7.29 -21.83
C GLU A 2 11.96 -7.98 -21.09
N ASN A 3 10.94 -8.42 -21.79
CA ASN A 3 9.84 -9.10 -21.15
C ASN A 3 10.26 -10.34 -20.41
N HIS A 4 11.26 -11.00 -20.96
CA HIS A 4 11.75 -12.22 -20.38
C HIS A 4 12.38 -11.98 -19.03
N GLU A 5 13.23 -10.97 -18.94
CA GLU A 5 13.85 -10.61 -17.68
C GLU A 5 12.85 -10.05 -16.69
N ARG A 6 11.91 -9.26 -17.20
CA ARG A 6 10.90 -8.68 -16.32
C ARG A 6 10.07 -9.73 -15.63
N ARG A 7 9.75 -10.80 -16.33
CA ARG A 7 8.94 -11.85 -15.73
C ARG A 7 9.61 -12.52 -14.56
N ARG A 8 10.94 -12.65 -14.59
CA ARG A 8 11.64 -13.25 -13.47
C ARG A 8 11.59 -12.40 -12.23
N LEU A 9 11.60 -11.07 -12.41
CA LEU A 9 11.65 -10.14 -11.30
C LEU A 9 10.31 -9.51 -10.98
N ASP A 10 9.32 -9.75 -11.83
CA ASP A 10 8.05 -9.05 -11.74
C ASP A 10 7.11 -9.76 -10.78
N MET A 11 6.85 -9.14 -9.64
CA MET A 11 5.87 -9.62 -8.68
C MET A 11 4.48 -9.09 -8.98
N GLY A 12 4.36 -8.17 -9.95
CA GLY A 12 3.11 -7.56 -10.29
C GLY A 12 3.05 -6.11 -9.88
N ARG A 13 1.84 -5.59 -9.80
CA ARG A 13 1.61 -4.19 -9.49
C ARG A 13 1.11 -4.04 -8.08
N LEU A 14 1.63 -3.02 -7.40
CA LEU A 14 1.30 -2.73 -6.01
C LEU A 14 0.83 -1.29 -5.92
N LEU A 15 -0.37 -1.10 -5.37
CA LEU A 15 -0.90 0.24 -5.10
C LEU A 15 -0.62 0.57 -3.63
N PHE A 16 0.15 1.62 -3.40
CA PHE A 16 0.52 2.04 -2.06
C PHE A 16 -0.27 3.30 -1.71
N ILE A 17 -1.25 3.16 -0.84
CA ILE A 17 -2.12 4.25 -0.41
C ILE A 17 -1.59 4.79 0.92
N VAL A 18 -1.20 6.05 0.93
CA VAL A 18 -0.56 6.65 2.09
C VAL A 18 -1.32 7.88 2.53
N ASN A 19 -1.66 7.95 3.82
CA ASN A 19 -2.21 9.17 4.40
C ASN A 19 -1.05 9.98 4.95
N PRO A 20 -0.66 11.07 4.27
CA PRO A 20 0.54 11.81 4.67
C PRO A 20 0.36 12.56 5.97
N ARG A 21 -0.88 12.71 6.43
CA ARG A 21 -1.17 13.43 7.66
C ARG A 21 -1.38 12.53 8.86
N ALA A 22 -1.40 11.21 8.64
CA ALA A 22 -1.66 10.28 9.73
C ALA A 22 -0.41 10.07 10.56
N GLY A 23 -0.60 9.93 11.86
CA GLY A 23 0.50 9.66 12.77
C GLY A 23 1.44 10.83 12.86
N LYS A 24 2.65 10.56 13.29
CA LYS A 24 3.65 11.60 13.45
C LYS A 24 4.46 11.74 12.18
N THR A 25 5.71 11.32 12.24
CA THR A 25 6.59 11.49 11.12
C THR A 25 7.16 10.16 10.63
N GLN A 26 6.70 9.07 11.22
CA GLN A 26 7.31 7.78 10.94
C GLN A 26 7.26 7.41 9.47
N ILE A 27 6.06 7.48 8.89
CA ILE A 27 5.92 7.08 7.50
C ILE A 27 6.68 8.04 6.58
N LYS A 28 6.68 9.35 6.91
CA LYS A 28 7.37 10.32 6.07
C LYS A 28 8.88 10.06 6.04
N SER A 29 9.46 9.80 7.19
CA SER A 29 10.91 9.61 7.27
C SER A 29 11.35 8.27 6.68
N ARG A 30 10.45 7.31 6.57
CA ARG A 30 10.78 5.98 6.07
C ARG A 30 10.16 5.68 4.72
N PHE A 31 9.48 6.65 4.14
CA PHE A 31 8.70 6.40 2.94
C PHE A 31 9.56 5.87 1.80
N LEU A 32 10.67 6.54 1.52
CA LEU A 32 11.52 6.11 0.43
C LEU A 32 12.09 4.72 0.68
N GLU A 33 12.48 4.46 1.91
CA GLU A 33 12.99 3.15 2.28
C GLU A 33 11.95 2.06 2.03
N ILE A 34 10.70 2.34 2.38
CA ILE A 34 9.63 1.37 2.21
C ILE A 34 9.36 1.12 0.73
N VAL A 35 9.29 2.19 -0.05
CA VAL A 35 9.08 2.04 -1.49
C VAL A 35 10.24 1.26 -2.11
N ASP A 36 11.45 1.54 -1.67
CA ASP A 36 12.62 0.85 -2.19
C ASP A 36 12.57 -0.65 -1.90
N ILE A 37 12.07 -1.01 -0.72
CA ILE A 37 11.90 -2.43 -0.38
C ILE A 37 10.94 -3.10 -1.36
N PHE A 38 9.82 -2.44 -1.66
CA PHE A 38 8.86 -3.01 -2.60
C PHE A 38 9.49 -3.16 -3.99
N VAL A 39 10.20 -2.14 -4.44
CA VAL A 39 10.79 -2.17 -5.78
C VAL A 39 11.86 -3.25 -5.86
N LYS A 40 12.68 -3.38 -4.83
CA LYS A 40 13.71 -4.41 -4.81
C LYS A 40 13.12 -5.81 -4.81
N ALA A 41 11.92 -5.96 -4.25
CA ALA A 41 11.24 -7.25 -4.24
C ALA A 41 10.57 -7.57 -5.58
N GLY A 42 10.59 -6.65 -6.53
CA GLY A 42 10.07 -6.90 -7.85
C GLY A 42 8.72 -6.29 -8.14
N TRP A 43 8.20 -5.47 -7.23
CA TRP A 43 6.90 -4.83 -7.44
C TRP A 43 7.01 -3.58 -8.27
N GLU A 44 6.02 -3.38 -9.12
CA GLU A 44 5.83 -2.11 -9.81
C GLU A 44 4.89 -1.29 -8.93
N VAL A 45 5.41 -0.21 -8.35
CA VAL A 45 4.71 0.50 -7.28
C VAL A 45 4.04 1.76 -7.81
N GLU A 46 2.75 1.88 -7.53
CA GLU A 46 1.98 3.08 -7.80
C GLU A 46 1.63 3.69 -6.45
N VAL A 47 2.04 4.93 -6.20
CA VAL A 47 1.80 5.59 -4.93
C VAL A 47 0.67 6.59 -5.04
N HIS A 48 -0.22 6.58 -4.08
CA HIS A 48 -1.30 7.56 -4.00
C HIS A 48 -1.34 8.11 -2.58
N THR A 49 -1.09 9.40 -2.43
CA THR A 49 -1.23 10.06 -1.13
C THR A 49 -2.66 10.59 -1.02
N THR A 50 -3.33 10.27 0.09
CA THR A 50 -4.73 10.67 0.24
C THR A 50 -4.84 12.18 0.43
N GLN A 51 -5.87 12.76 -0.20
CA GLN A 51 -6.03 14.20 -0.25
C GLN A 51 -7.21 14.70 0.58
N ALA A 52 -8.13 13.81 0.94
CA ALA A 52 -9.34 14.20 1.64
C ALA A 52 -9.96 12.98 2.28
N PRO A 53 -10.92 13.17 3.18
CA PRO A 53 -11.68 12.04 3.73
C PRO A 53 -12.30 11.21 2.60
N LEU A 54 -12.31 9.92 2.78
CA LEU A 54 -12.84 8.93 1.84
C LEU A 54 -11.98 8.73 0.59
N ASP A 55 -10.85 9.43 0.50
CA ASP A 55 -10.01 9.29 -0.67
C ASP A 55 -9.41 7.89 -0.78
N ALA A 56 -9.03 7.30 0.37
CA ALA A 56 -8.50 5.94 0.35
C ALA A 56 -9.52 4.95 -0.18
N MET A 57 -10.80 5.12 0.19
CA MET A 57 -11.85 4.28 -0.33
C MET A 57 -11.99 4.46 -1.84
N LYS A 58 -11.98 5.70 -2.29
CA LYS A 58 -12.16 5.99 -3.71
C LYS A 58 -11.05 5.42 -4.56
N ILE A 59 -9.80 5.57 -4.12
CA ILE A 59 -8.68 5.08 -4.92
C ILE A 59 -8.61 3.55 -4.89
N ALA A 60 -8.92 2.94 -3.75
CA ALA A 60 -8.94 1.49 -3.67
C ALA A 60 -9.99 0.91 -4.61
N LYS A 61 -11.17 1.54 -4.65
CA LYS A 61 -12.23 1.11 -5.53
C LYS A 61 -11.86 1.31 -7.00
N LYS A 62 -11.24 2.45 -7.30
CA LYS A 62 -10.93 2.80 -8.67
C LYS A 62 -9.77 2.00 -9.24
N ARG A 63 -8.73 1.78 -8.45
CA ARG A 63 -7.50 1.17 -8.95
C ARG A 63 -7.29 -0.26 -8.50
N GLY A 64 -8.04 -0.69 -7.48
CA GLY A 64 -7.76 -2.01 -6.89
C GLY A 64 -7.86 -3.17 -7.86
N ALA A 65 -8.76 -3.08 -8.83
CA ALA A 65 -8.95 -4.16 -9.78
C ALA A 65 -7.76 -4.31 -10.73
N ASN A 66 -6.90 -3.29 -10.80
CA ASN A 66 -5.80 -3.29 -11.76
C ASN A 66 -4.45 -3.57 -11.11
N VAL A 67 -4.45 -3.95 -9.85
CA VAL A 67 -3.21 -4.24 -9.14
C VAL A 67 -3.33 -5.60 -8.48
N ASP A 68 -2.19 -6.13 -8.10
CA ASP A 68 -2.11 -7.45 -7.49
C ASP A 68 -2.03 -7.36 -5.98
N MET A 69 -1.66 -6.20 -5.46
CA MET A 69 -1.58 -5.98 -4.03
C MET A 69 -1.88 -4.53 -3.73
N VAL A 70 -2.62 -4.30 -2.65
CA VAL A 70 -2.86 -2.95 -2.13
C VAL A 70 -2.21 -2.90 -0.76
N VAL A 71 -1.36 -1.89 -0.55
CA VAL A 71 -0.78 -1.64 0.78
C VAL A 71 -1.24 -0.26 1.20
N CYS A 72 -1.78 -0.14 2.40
CA CYS A 72 -2.16 1.17 2.91
C CYS A 72 -1.39 1.49 4.18
N SER A 73 -1.11 2.76 4.37
CA SER A 73 -0.42 3.24 5.55
C SER A 73 -1.15 4.46 6.07
N GLY A 74 -1.44 4.43 7.35
CA GLY A 74 -2.18 5.51 8.00
C GLY A 74 -2.75 5.00 9.30
N GLY A 75 -3.76 5.69 9.80
CA GLY A 75 -4.45 5.26 10.99
C GLY A 75 -5.58 4.30 10.64
N ASP A 76 -6.40 4.02 11.65
CA ASP A 76 -7.52 3.10 11.49
C ASP A 76 -8.50 3.57 10.43
N GLY A 77 -8.66 4.89 10.30
CA GLY A 77 -9.56 5.42 9.29
C GLY A 77 -9.11 5.11 7.87
N THR A 78 -7.80 5.23 7.62
CA THR A 78 -7.26 4.92 6.31
C THR A 78 -7.45 3.44 5.99
N LEU A 79 -7.18 2.59 6.97
CA LEU A 79 -7.36 1.15 6.78
C LEU A 79 -8.82 0.82 6.49
N SER A 80 -9.72 1.39 7.29
CA SER A 80 -11.15 1.15 7.13
C SER A 80 -11.64 1.59 5.76
N GLU A 81 -11.21 2.77 5.31
CA GLU A 81 -11.60 3.27 3.99
C GLU A 81 -11.07 2.37 2.88
N THR A 82 -9.83 1.94 3.01
CA THR A 82 -9.23 1.07 2.00
C THR A 82 -10.01 -0.24 1.89
N ILE A 83 -10.33 -0.84 3.02
CA ILE A 83 -11.10 -2.07 3.04
C ILE A 83 -12.46 -1.84 2.40
N SER A 84 -13.12 -0.73 2.75
CA SER A 84 -14.43 -0.43 2.19
C SER A 84 -14.38 -0.32 0.67
N GLY A 85 -13.34 0.31 0.15
CA GLY A 85 -13.17 0.42 -1.30
C GLY A 85 -12.95 -0.93 -1.95
N MET A 86 -12.15 -1.78 -1.30
CA MET A 86 -11.85 -3.09 -1.85
C MET A 86 -13.06 -4.01 -1.85
N MET A 87 -14.01 -3.78 -0.97
CA MET A 87 -15.22 -4.60 -0.93
C MET A 87 -16.09 -4.43 -2.16
N TYR A 88 -15.88 -3.39 -2.95
CA TYR A 88 -16.59 -3.22 -4.22
C TYR A 88 -16.01 -4.07 -5.33
N LEU A 89 -14.85 -4.68 -5.11
CA LEU A 89 -14.15 -5.40 -6.17
C LEU A 89 -14.59 -6.85 -6.19
N GLU A 90 -14.79 -7.36 -7.40
CA GLU A 90 -15.17 -8.74 -7.58
C GLU A 90 -14.03 -9.67 -7.15
N HIS A 91 -12.81 -9.31 -7.52
CA HIS A 91 -11.62 -10.07 -7.16
C HIS A 91 -10.65 -9.12 -6.51
N ALA A 92 -10.77 -9.01 -5.19
CA ALA A 92 -9.94 -8.08 -4.45
C ALA A 92 -8.50 -8.60 -4.37
N PRO A 93 -7.52 -7.70 -4.55
CA PRO A 93 -6.14 -8.11 -4.37
C PRO A 93 -5.80 -8.30 -2.90
N VAL A 94 -4.59 -8.78 -2.65
CA VAL A 94 -4.09 -8.93 -1.29
C VAL A 94 -3.95 -7.54 -0.68
N LEU A 95 -4.30 -7.42 0.61
CA LEU A 95 -4.18 -6.15 1.33
C LEU A 95 -3.09 -6.26 2.38
N GLY A 96 -2.17 -5.31 2.35
CA GLY A 96 -1.17 -5.13 3.38
C GLY A 96 -1.40 -3.83 4.12
N TYR A 97 -0.99 -3.78 5.36
CA TYR A 97 -1.19 -2.59 6.19
C TYR A 97 0.08 -2.25 6.94
N ILE A 98 0.51 -1.00 6.81
CA ILE A 98 1.63 -0.47 7.56
C ILE A 98 1.08 0.63 8.46
N PRO A 99 0.97 0.37 9.77
CA PRO A 99 0.41 1.38 10.66
C PRO A 99 1.32 2.61 10.74
N SER A 100 0.70 3.76 10.94
CA SER A 100 1.42 5.02 11.01
C SER A 100 1.92 5.31 12.40
N GLY A 101 2.07 4.30 13.21
CA GLY A 101 2.50 4.48 14.57
C GLY A 101 4.01 4.52 14.72
N SER A 102 4.48 4.04 15.85
CA SER A 102 5.90 4.04 16.15
C SER A 102 6.63 2.99 15.32
N THR A 103 7.95 3.06 15.39
CA THR A 103 8.77 2.05 14.75
C THR A 103 8.46 0.66 15.29
N ASN A 104 8.13 0.59 16.58
CA ASN A 104 7.77 -0.69 17.17
C ASN A 104 6.51 -1.28 16.54
N ASP A 105 5.54 -0.41 16.29
CA ASP A 105 4.31 -0.87 15.66
C ASP A 105 4.59 -1.41 14.27
N PHE A 106 5.45 -0.73 13.55
CA PHE A 106 5.82 -1.19 12.21
C PHE A 106 6.49 -2.56 12.28
N ALA A 107 7.44 -2.71 13.19
CA ALA A 107 8.14 -3.99 13.35
C ALA A 107 7.19 -5.09 13.75
N SER A 108 6.25 -4.80 14.65
CA SER A 108 5.27 -5.78 15.08
C SER A 108 4.39 -6.20 13.92
N SER A 109 3.99 -5.24 13.11
CA SER A 109 3.14 -5.52 11.97
C SER A 109 3.81 -6.48 11.00
N LEU A 110 5.11 -6.33 10.80
CA LEU A 110 5.83 -7.20 9.88
C LEU A 110 5.96 -8.62 10.41
N LYS A 111 5.88 -8.79 11.72
CA LYS A 111 6.01 -10.11 12.33
C LYS A 111 4.70 -10.87 12.37
N ILE A 112 3.61 -10.21 12.15
CA ILE A 112 2.31 -10.87 12.21
C ILE A 112 2.12 -11.70 10.95
N PRO A 113 1.89 -12.98 11.11
CA PRO A 113 1.74 -13.86 9.94
C PRO A 113 0.52 -13.57 9.13
#